data_2a0774b087d89678253835a6c5198d1f
#
_entry.id   2a0774b087d89678253835a6c5198d1f
#
_cell.length_a   1.000
_cell.length_b   1.000
_cell.length_c   1.000
_cell.angle_alpha   90.00
_cell.angle_beta   90.00
_cell.angle_gamma   90.00
#
_symmetry.space_group_name_H-M   'P 1'
#
loop_
_entity.id
_entity.type
_entity.pdbx_description
1 polymer ?
#
loop_
_entity_poly.entity_id
_entity_poly.type
_entity_poly.pdbx_seq_one_letter_code
_entity_poly.pdbx_strand_id
1 'polypeptide(L)'
;MMWSEKYRPKNIVDLVGNEEARYDFVEWFTKWKKGTKPILLVGPPGIGKTTLAKLAAKQFGYDMIELNASDVRNKGRIQEILQPILGSESLLGHPMIFIDEVDGIHGRADYGGAETLIKILKEPTVPILLAANSDISTKMKSIKKVVKTIRLRPLSPRMMQLYLNTILKKEAASLGSESLNKIVMEARGDLRSMINSVQATVTGFEPPTEKSFERLNIEEGINAFFKAKSIDEARIVLYSMHIDPRDKINAFYSSIITSDIDKKNLVHMLQTISKADMLYGKIMK
;
A
#
# COMPACT_ATOMS: atom_id res chain seq x y z
N MET A 1 16.38 4.27 -12.24
CA MET A 1 14.89 4.28 -12.14
C MET A 1 14.43 2.87 -11.84
N MET A 2 13.51 2.69 -10.89
CA MET A 2 12.99 1.35 -10.54
C MET A 2 12.17 0.78 -11.69
N TRP A 3 12.39 -0.50 -12.01
CA TRP A 3 11.68 -1.17 -13.10
C TRP A 3 10.18 -1.28 -12.82
N SER A 4 9.78 -1.42 -11.56
CA SER A 4 8.36 -1.42 -11.17
C SER A 4 7.64 -0.11 -11.53
N GLU A 5 8.34 1.02 -11.60
CA GLU A 5 7.78 2.29 -12.05
C GLU A 5 7.96 2.47 -13.58
N LYS A 6 9.13 2.09 -14.13
CA LYS A 6 9.42 2.17 -15.58
C LYS A 6 8.43 1.36 -16.42
N TYR A 7 8.06 0.17 -15.93
CA TYR A 7 7.15 -0.77 -16.59
C TYR A 7 5.73 -0.74 -16.03
N ARG A 8 5.39 0.32 -15.28
CA ARG A 8 4.01 0.52 -14.85
C ARG A 8 3.10 0.66 -16.08
N PRO A 9 2.00 -0.11 -16.17
CA PRO A 9 1.05 0.00 -17.28
C PRO A 9 0.58 1.43 -17.52
N LYS A 10 0.43 1.81 -18.78
CA LYS A 10 -0.04 3.15 -19.18
C LYS A 10 -1.52 3.16 -19.58
N ASN A 11 -2.07 2.00 -19.91
CA ASN A 11 -3.46 1.79 -20.27
C ASN A 11 -4.01 0.57 -19.53
N ILE A 12 -5.34 0.46 -19.37
CA ILE A 12 -5.97 -0.70 -18.72
C ILE A 12 -5.68 -2.00 -19.46
N VAL A 13 -5.56 -1.95 -20.79
CA VAL A 13 -5.26 -3.12 -21.62
C VAL A 13 -3.85 -3.68 -21.40
N ASP A 14 -2.92 -2.85 -20.94
CA ASP A 14 -1.54 -3.24 -20.68
C ASP A 14 -1.38 -4.00 -19.34
N LEU A 15 -2.42 -4.02 -18.52
CA LEU A 15 -2.43 -4.78 -17.26
C LEU A 15 -2.42 -6.28 -17.53
N VAL A 16 -1.61 -7.02 -16.79
CA VAL A 16 -1.48 -8.47 -16.95
C VAL A 16 -2.49 -9.19 -16.06
N GLY A 17 -3.23 -10.12 -16.66
CA GLY A 17 -4.21 -10.97 -15.96
C GLY A 17 -5.47 -10.26 -15.49
N ASN A 18 -6.31 -10.99 -14.76
CA ASN A 18 -7.58 -10.51 -14.23
C ASN A 18 -8.52 -9.88 -15.29
N GLU A 19 -8.56 -10.46 -16.49
CA GLU A 19 -9.28 -9.91 -17.65
C GLU A 19 -10.77 -9.71 -17.39
N GLU A 20 -11.42 -10.73 -16.82
CA GLU A 20 -12.84 -10.67 -16.43
C GLU A 20 -13.10 -9.54 -15.41
N ALA A 21 -12.29 -9.46 -14.36
CA ALA A 21 -12.40 -8.41 -13.35
C ALA A 21 -12.17 -7.00 -13.94
N ARG A 22 -11.23 -6.87 -14.89
CA ARG A 22 -10.99 -5.61 -15.62
C ARG A 22 -12.17 -5.24 -16.52
N TYR A 23 -12.76 -6.22 -17.19
CA TYR A 23 -13.97 -6.00 -18.01
C TYR A 23 -15.12 -5.49 -17.14
N ASP A 24 -15.44 -6.17 -16.03
CA ASP A 24 -16.46 -5.75 -15.08
C ASP A 24 -16.23 -4.36 -14.51
N PHE A 25 -14.96 -4.01 -14.29
CA PHE A 25 -14.54 -2.71 -13.79
C PHE A 25 -14.75 -1.60 -14.83
N VAL A 26 -14.34 -1.83 -16.08
CA VAL A 26 -14.54 -0.90 -17.20
C VAL A 26 -16.04 -0.74 -17.51
N GLU A 27 -16.78 -1.84 -17.53
CA GLU A 27 -18.23 -1.80 -17.72
C GLU A 27 -18.94 -0.93 -16.68
N TRP A 28 -18.50 -1.04 -15.42
CA TRP A 28 -19.05 -0.20 -14.35
C TRP A 28 -18.84 1.29 -14.62
N PHE A 29 -17.63 1.71 -15.03
CA PHE A 29 -17.37 3.11 -15.38
C PHE A 29 -18.22 3.59 -16.55
N THR A 30 -18.36 2.77 -17.58
CA THR A 30 -19.17 3.08 -18.77
C THR A 30 -20.64 3.29 -18.42
N LYS A 31 -21.16 2.52 -17.44
CA LYS A 31 -22.56 2.56 -17.01
C LYS A 31 -22.78 3.44 -15.77
N TRP A 32 -21.74 4.09 -15.28
CA TRP A 32 -21.85 4.85 -14.03
C TRP A 32 -22.81 6.02 -14.15
N LYS A 33 -23.63 6.19 -13.14
CA LYS A 33 -24.51 7.33 -12.92
C LYS A 33 -24.66 7.59 -11.42
N LYS A 34 -25.07 8.79 -11.04
CA LYS A 34 -25.33 9.14 -9.63
C LYS A 34 -26.20 8.08 -8.94
N GLY A 35 -25.77 7.61 -7.79
CA GLY A 35 -26.38 6.52 -7.04
C GLY A 35 -25.95 5.10 -7.44
N THR A 36 -25.08 4.94 -8.45
CA THR A 36 -24.48 3.64 -8.77
C THR A 36 -23.62 3.17 -7.61
N LYS A 37 -23.82 1.91 -7.14
CA LYS A 37 -23.03 1.34 -6.04
C LYS A 37 -21.53 1.47 -6.30
N PRO A 38 -20.75 1.96 -5.32
CA PRO A 38 -19.29 2.03 -5.42
C PRO A 38 -18.65 0.67 -5.67
N ILE A 39 -17.42 0.65 -6.18
CA ILE A 39 -16.62 -0.57 -6.32
C ILE A 39 -15.68 -0.74 -5.13
N LEU A 40 -15.56 -2.00 -4.67
CA LEU A 40 -14.51 -2.47 -3.79
C LEU A 40 -13.63 -3.45 -4.56
N LEU A 41 -12.39 -3.04 -4.84
CA LEU A 41 -11.33 -3.90 -5.38
C LEU A 41 -10.70 -4.70 -4.25
N VAL A 42 -10.81 -6.02 -4.28
CA VAL A 42 -10.22 -6.91 -3.27
C VAL A 42 -9.15 -7.79 -3.90
N GLY A 43 -8.01 -7.89 -3.27
CA GLY A 43 -6.95 -8.81 -3.69
C GLY A 43 -5.61 -8.50 -3.03
N PRO A 44 -4.63 -9.41 -3.09
CA PRO A 44 -3.35 -9.26 -2.41
C PRO A 44 -2.59 -7.99 -2.85
N PRO A 45 -1.58 -7.55 -2.08
CA PRO A 45 -0.74 -6.42 -2.47
C PRO A 45 -0.03 -6.69 -3.81
N GLY A 46 0.41 -5.62 -4.49
CA GLY A 46 1.22 -5.70 -5.71
C GLY A 46 0.53 -6.20 -6.98
N ILE A 47 -0.77 -6.54 -6.97
CA ILE A 47 -1.51 -7.02 -8.16
C ILE A 47 -2.10 -5.90 -9.02
N GLY A 48 -1.90 -4.63 -8.66
CA GLY A 48 -2.27 -3.49 -9.49
C GLY A 48 -3.60 -2.81 -9.18
N LYS A 49 -4.21 -2.97 -7.98
CA LYS A 49 -5.47 -2.29 -7.58
C LYS A 49 -5.40 -0.78 -7.78
N THR A 50 -4.42 -0.13 -7.18
CA THR A 50 -4.20 1.32 -7.28
C THR A 50 -3.85 1.74 -8.71
N THR A 51 -3.08 0.92 -9.43
CA THR A 51 -2.76 1.16 -10.86
C THR A 51 -4.01 1.12 -11.71
N LEU A 52 -4.89 0.13 -11.52
CA LEU A 52 -6.17 0.01 -12.23
C LEU A 52 -7.06 1.24 -11.99
N ALA A 53 -7.15 1.72 -10.73
CA ALA A 53 -7.92 2.91 -10.40
C ALA A 53 -7.37 4.16 -11.11
N LYS A 54 -6.05 4.37 -11.08
CA LYS A 54 -5.37 5.51 -11.76
C LYS A 54 -5.57 5.49 -13.28
N LEU A 55 -5.46 4.33 -13.88
CA LEU A 55 -5.66 4.17 -15.32
C LEU A 55 -7.11 4.42 -15.72
N ALA A 56 -8.07 3.98 -14.92
CA ALA A 56 -9.48 4.24 -15.17
C ALA A 56 -9.82 5.73 -15.04
N ALA A 57 -9.34 6.40 -13.98
CA ALA A 57 -9.53 7.83 -13.84
C ALA A 57 -9.05 8.57 -15.10
N LYS A 58 -7.83 8.25 -15.56
CA LYS A 58 -7.27 8.83 -16.78
C LYS A 58 -8.09 8.51 -18.03
N GLN A 59 -8.50 7.26 -18.21
CA GLN A 59 -9.22 6.80 -19.40
C GLN A 59 -10.63 7.41 -19.51
N PHE A 60 -11.30 7.58 -18.37
CA PHE A 60 -12.66 8.11 -18.30
C PHE A 60 -12.72 9.63 -18.00
N GLY A 61 -11.58 10.31 -17.92
CA GLY A 61 -11.50 11.76 -17.70
C GLY A 61 -11.93 12.22 -16.31
N TYR A 62 -11.67 11.41 -15.28
CA TYR A 62 -11.93 11.76 -13.89
C TYR A 62 -10.70 12.33 -13.19
N ASP A 63 -10.92 13.34 -12.35
CA ASP A 63 -9.93 13.89 -11.43
C ASP A 63 -9.93 13.06 -10.15
N MET A 64 -8.96 12.15 -10.01
CA MET A 64 -8.91 11.22 -8.91
C MET A 64 -8.34 11.84 -7.63
N ILE A 65 -9.13 11.80 -6.57
CA ILE A 65 -8.74 12.19 -5.22
C ILE A 65 -8.41 10.90 -4.47
N GLU A 66 -7.13 10.72 -4.18
CA GLU A 66 -6.59 9.53 -3.50
C GLU A 66 -6.56 9.76 -1.99
N LEU A 67 -7.18 8.89 -1.24
CA LEU A 67 -7.22 8.85 0.22
C LEU A 67 -6.70 7.51 0.71
N ASN A 68 -6.08 7.50 1.88
CA ASN A 68 -5.71 6.25 2.57
C ASN A 68 -6.71 5.96 3.70
N ALA A 69 -6.75 4.72 4.18
CA ALA A 69 -7.57 4.31 5.33
C ALA A 69 -7.37 5.21 6.57
N SER A 70 -6.15 5.73 6.78
CA SER A 70 -5.83 6.67 7.86
C SER A 70 -6.65 7.97 7.78
N ASP A 71 -6.94 8.44 6.57
CA ASP A 71 -7.69 9.69 6.34
C ASP A 71 -9.19 9.52 6.64
N VAL A 72 -9.68 8.30 6.58
CA VAL A 72 -11.10 7.96 6.76
C VAL A 72 -11.43 7.28 8.10
N ARG A 73 -10.50 7.28 9.07
CA ARG A 73 -10.74 6.74 10.43
C ARG A 73 -11.56 7.68 11.30
N ASN A 74 -11.47 8.99 11.08
CA ASN A 74 -12.14 10.01 11.89
C ASN A 74 -13.30 10.62 11.13
N LYS A 75 -14.49 10.67 11.76
CA LYS A 75 -15.69 11.26 11.18
C LYS A 75 -15.49 12.71 10.73
N GLY A 76 -14.83 13.55 11.57
CA GLY A 76 -14.59 14.96 11.26
C GLY A 76 -13.72 15.11 10.02
N ARG A 77 -12.65 14.31 9.91
CA ARG A 77 -11.75 14.35 8.76
C ARG A 77 -12.40 13.87 7.46
N ILE A 78 -13.24 12.83 7.53
CA ILE A 78 -14.06 12.40 6.39
C ILE A 78 -14.95 13.54 5.90
N GLN A 79 -15.63 14.21 6.82
CA GLN A 79 -16.50 15.33 6.46
C GLN A 79 -15.71 16.47 5.87
N GLU A 80 -14.60 16.87 6.46
CA GLU A 80 -13.73 17.93 5.97
C GLU A 80 -13.23 17.66 4.53
N ILE A 81 -12.80 16.42 4.24
CA ILE A 81 -12.23 16.07 2.93
C ILE A 81 -13.32 15.78 1.90
N LEU A 82 -14.35 15.02 2.26
CA LEU A 82 -15.32 14.52 1.28
C LEU A 82 -16.52 15.45 1.08
N GLN A 83 -16.93 16.25 2.08
CA GLN A 83 -18.07 17.19 1.89
C GLN A 83 -17.88 18.19 0.75
N PRO A 84 -16.71 18.85 0.61
CA PRO A 84 -16.50 19.77 -0.50
C PRO A 84 -16.61 19.07 -1.86
N ILE A 85 -16.17 17.81 -1.96
CA ILE A 85 -16.18 17.02 -3.19
C ILE A 85 -17.60 16.57 -3.55
N LEU A 86 -18.36 16.13 -2.54
CA LEU A 86 -19.71 15.60 -2.71
C LEU A 86 -20.76 16.70 -2.91
N GLY A 87 -20.49 17.92 -2.42
CA GLY A 87 -21.39 19.08 -2.49
C GLY A 87 -21.12 20.05 -3.64
N SER A 88 -19.97 19.93 -4.31
CA SER A 88 -19.57 20.86 -5.37
C SER A 88 -20.06 20.38 -6.72
N GLU A 89 -21.03 21.07 -7.29
CA GLU A 89 -21.22 21.02 -8.73
C GLU A 89 -20.03 21.77 -9.38
N SER A 90 -19.07 20.97 -9.89
CA SER A 90 -18.20 21.35 -11.03
C SER A 90 -17.15 22.48 -10.91
N LEU A 91 -16.65 22.85 -9.76
CA LEU A 91 -15.43 23.68 -9.71
C LEU A 91 -14.12 22.88 -9.93
N LEU A 92 -14.15 21.56 -9.82
CA LEU A 92 -13.00 20.66 -9.90
C LEU A 92 -13.06 19.66 -11.09
N GLY A 93 -13.79 19.95 -12.16
CA GLY A 93 -13.93 19.01 -13.28
C GLY A 93 -14.85 17.84 -12.95
N HIS A 94 -14.40 16.58 -13.19
CA HIS A 94 -15.14 15.36 -12.89
C HIS A 94 -14.47 14.59 -11.74
N PRO A 95 -14.77 14.90 -10.46
CA PRO A 95 -14.10 14.27 -9.34
C PRO A 95 -14.47 12.79 -9.21
N MET A 96 -13.49 11.97 -8.82
CA MET A 96 -13.63 10.58 -8.43
C MET A 96 -12.85 10.36 -7.13
N ILE A 97 -13.44 9.63 -6.20
CA ILE A 97 -12.80 9.30 -4.92
C ILE A 97 -12.21 7.90 -5.00
N PHE A 98 -10.95 7.76 -4.63
CA PHE A 98 -10.28 6.48 -4.45
C PHE A 98 -9.76 6.37 -3.02
N ILE A 99 -10.22 5.34 -2.28
CA ILE A 99 -9.79 5.08 -0.90
C ILE A 99 -9.01 3.77 -0.88
N ASP A 100 -7.69 3.86 -0.66
CA ASP A 100 -6.82 2.69 -0.60
C ASP A 100 -6.75 2.11 0.82
N GLU A 101 -6.44 0.82 0.91
CA GLU A 101 -6.23 0.08 2.15
C GLU A 101 -7.39 0.15 3.16
N VAL A 102 -8.65 0.18 2.68
CA VAL A 102 -9.84 0.31 3.56
C VAL A 102 -9.96 -0.83 4.59
N ASP A 103 -9.30 -1.95 4.39
CA ASP A 103 -9.16 -3.02 5.39
C ASP A 103 -8.29 -2.60 6.60
N GLY A 104 -7.50 -1.54 6.48
CA GLY A 104 -6.77 -0.91 7.59
C GLY A 104 -7.66 -0.08 8.53
N ILE A 105 -8.94 0.11 8.23
CA ILE A 105 -9.88 0.77 9.13
C ILE A 105 -10.22 -0.20 10.28
N HIS A 106 -9.35 -0.29 11.29
CA HIS A 106 -9.48 -1.24 12.39
C HIS A 106 -9.46 -0.57 13.76
N GLY A 107 -10.20 -1.17 14.71
CA GLY A 107 -9.94 -1.06 16.12
C GLY A 107 -10.63 0.08 16.89
N ARG A 108 -10.19 0.21 18.14
CA ARG A 108 -10.69 1.15 19.16
C ARG A 108 -10.46 2.63 18.82
N ALA A 109 -9.64 2.92 17.81
CA ALA A 109 -9.32 4.27 17.33
C ALA A 109 -10.23 4.74 16.17
N ASP A 110 -11.31 4.01 15.85
CA ASP A 110 -12.28 4.41 14.84
C ASP A 110 -13.35 5.31 15.49
N TYR A 111 -13.14 6.58 15.41
CA TYR A 111 -14.04 7.62 15.94
C TYR A 111 -15.26 7.86 15.03
N GLY A 112 -15.96 6.79 14.64
CA GLY A 112 -17.17 6.86 13.78
C GLY A 112 -16.89 7.03 12.30
N GLY A 113 -15.64 6.82 11.87
CA GLY A 113 -15.24 6.94 10.47
C GLY A 113 -15.90 5.90 9.57
N ALA A 114 -15.87 4.62 9.96
CA ALA A 114 -16.49 3.54 9.18
C ALA A 114 -18.00 3.73 8.96
N GLU A 115 -18.72 4.19 9.99
CA GLU A 115 -20.17 4.44 9.88
C GLU A 115 -20.46 5.61 8.94
N THR A 116 -19.66 6.68 9.02
CA THR A 116 -19.77 7.86 8.15
C THR A 116 -19.45 7.49 6.70
N LEU A 117 -18.40 6.70 6.49
CA LEU A 117 -18.05 6.18 5.17
C LEU A 117 -19.20 5.34 4.59
N ILE A 118 -19.78 4.41 5.35
CA ILE A 118 -20.91 3.59 4.91
C ILE A 118 -22.11 4.45 4.49
N LYS A 119 -22.39 5.57 5.19
CA LYS A 119 -23.45 6.49 4.80
C LYS A 119 -23.18 7.12 3.43
N ILE A 120 -21.95 7.57 3.20
CA ILE A 120 -21.51 8.15 1.90
C ILE A 120 -21.61 7.10 0.79
N LEU A 121 -21.18 5.86 1.05
CA LEU A 121 -21.22 4.77 0.07
C LEU A 121 -22.64 4.34 -0.33
N LYS A 122 -23.66 4.62 0.48
CA LYS A 122 -25.06 4.31 0.15
C LYS A 122 -25.64 5.24 -0.91
N GLU A 123 -25.24 6.49 -0.91
CA GLU A 123 -25.78 7.54 -1.80
C GLU A 123 -24.62 8.31 -2.50
N PRO A 124 -23.84 7.64 -3.35
CA PRO A 124 -22.70 8.25 -4.00
C PRO A 124 -23.15 9.27 -5.05
N THR A 125 -22.63 10.49 -4.95
CA THR A 125 -22.86 11.56 -5.93
C THR A 125 -21.76 11.62 -7.00
N VAL A 126 -20.60 11.03 -6.71
CA VAL A 126 -19.43 10.89 -7.60
C VAL A 126 -18.98 9.42 -7.63
N PRO A 127 -18.20 8.99 -8.64
CA PRO A 127 -17.62 7.66 -8.63
C PRO A 127 -16.74 7.45 -7.39
N ILE A 128 -16.97 6.36 -6.66
CA ILE A 128 -16.17 5.99 -5.48
C ILE A 128 -15.60 4.60 -5.70
N LEU A 129 -14.29 4.50 -5.59
CA LEU A 129 -13.55 3.25 -5.61
C LEU A 129 -12.89 3.01 -4.25
N LEU A 130 -12.93 1.78 -3.80
CA LEU A 130 -12.28 1.31 -2.59
C LEU A 130 -11.29 0.21 -2.96
N ALA A 131 -10.15 0.13 -2.29
CA ALA A 131 -9.23 -1.00 -2.41
C ALA A 131 -8.93 -1.61 -1.05
N ALA A 132 -8.85 -2.94 -0.99
CA ALA A 132 -8.54 -3.72 0.20
C ALA A 132 -7.64 -4.90 -0.15
N ASN A 133 -6.75 -5.27 0.75
CA ASN A 133 -5.97 -6.49 0.62
C ASN A 133 -6.79 -7.70 1.08
N SER A 134 -7.68 -7.51 2.06
CA SER A 134 -8.56 -8.54 2.61
C SER A 134 -9.95 -7.98 2.89
N ASP A 135 -10.97 -8.82 2.78
CA ASP A 135 -12.38 -8.46 3.03
C ASP A 135 -13.02 -9.29 4.16
N ILE A 136 -12.20 -9.89 5.02
CA ILE A 136 -12.67 -10.86 6.04
C ILE A 136 -13.19 -10.16 7.29
N SER A 137 -12.69 -8.97 7.64
CA SER A 137 -13.04 -8.29 8.88
C SER A 137 -14.53 -7.94 8.99
N THR A 138 -15.03 -7.79 10.21
CA THR A 138 -16.45 -7.47 10.47
C THR A 138 -16.86 -6.14 9.82
N LYS A 139 -15.97 -5.13 9.83
CA LYS A 139 -16.23 -3.85 9.18
C LYS A 139 -16.30 -3.97 7.66
N MET A 140 -15.43 -4.79 7.07
CA MET A 140 -15.47 -5.08 5.64
C MET A 140 -16.77 -5.77 5.23
N LYS A 141 -17.33 -6.65 6.09
CA LYS A 141 -18.67 -7.24 5.84
C LYS A 141 -19.76 -6.17 5.73
N SER A 142 -19.67 -5.09 6.53
CA SER A 142 -20.65 -3.98 6.48
C SER A 142 -20.47 -3.13 5.22
N ILE A 143 -19.22 -2.83 4.82
CA ILE A 143 -18.91 -2.11 3.58
C ILE A 143 -19.40 -2.92 2.35
N LYS A 144 -19.15 -4.23 2.32
CA LYS A 144 -19.56 -5.12 1.21
C LYS A 144 -21.06 -5.11 0.93
N LYS A 145 -21.92 -4.80 1.91
CA LYS A 145 -23.38 -4.70 1.69
C LYS A 145 -23.77 -3.53 0.80
N VAL A 146 -22.96 -2.48 0.76
CA VAL A 146 -23.25 -1.21 0.06
C VAL A 146 -22.43 -0.98 -1.20
N VAL A 147 -21.50 -1.89 -1.53
CA VAL A 147 -20.59 -1.78 -2.70
C VAL A 147 -20.73 -2.98 -3.64
N LYS A 148 -20.27 -2.85 -4.89
CA LYS A 148 -20.01 -3.97 -5.82
C LYS A 148 -18.57 -4.45 -5.58
N THR A 149 -18.36 -5.70 -5.19
CA THR A 149 -17.02 -6.25 -4.97
C THR A 149 -16.50 -6.86 -6.27
N ILE A 150 -15.31 -6.44 -6.68
CA ILE A 150 -14.52 -7.03 -7.78
C ILE A 150 -13.26 -7.64 -7.18
N ARG A 151 -13.02 -8.93 -7.44
CA ARG A 151 -11.88 -9.66 -6.91
C ARG A 151 -10.77 -9.76 -7.95
N LEU A 152 -9.60 -9.28 -7.57
CA LEU A 152 -8.37 -9.47 -8.34
C LEU A 152 -7.63 -10.67 -7.74
N ARG A 153 -7.33 -11.65 -8.59
CA ARG A 153 -6.63 -12.90 -8.20
C ARG A 153 -5.12 -12.74 -8.40
N PRO A 154 -4.30 -13.38 -7.57
CA PRO A 154 -2.86 -13.47 -7.81
C PRO A 154 -2.58 -14.00 -9.22
N LEU A 155 -1.56 -13.47 -9.86
CA LEU A 155 -1.16 -13.95 -11.17
C LEU A 155 -0.55 -15.35 -11.08
N SER A 156 -0.83 -16.19 -12.08
CA SER A 156 -0.18 -17.50 -12.15
C SER A 156 1.33 -17.35 -12.41
N PRO A 157 2.15 -18.28 -11.90
CA PRO A 157 3.60 -18.27 -12.14
C PRO A 157 3.96 -18.17 -13.62
N ARG A 158 3.20 -18.85 -14.49
CA ARG A 158 3.40 -18.81 -15.94
C ARG A 158 3.21 -17.40 -16.52
N MET A 159 2.16 -16.70 -16.11
CA MET A 159 1.90 -15.32 -16.57
C MET A 159 2.98 -14.37 -16.05
N MET A 160 3.41 -14.55 -14.82
CA MET A 160 4.49 -13.77 -14.21
C MET A 160 5.81 -13.96 -14.98
N GLN A 161 6.16 -15.20 -15.33
CA GLN A 161 7.36 -15.51 -16.14
C GLN A 161 7.29 -14.86 -17.53
N LEU A 162 6.15 -14.95 -18.21
CA LEU A 162 5.98 -14.34 -19.53
C LEU A 162 6.16 -12.82 -19.48
N TYR A 163 5.56 -12.18 -18.48
CA TYR A 163 5.70 -10.74 -18.27
C TYR A 163 7.14 -10.35 -17.95
N LEU A 164 7.79 -11.11 -17.08
CA LEU A 164 9.18 -10.89 -16.70
C LEU A 164 10.14 -11.04 -17.85
N ASN A 165 9.97 -12.07 -18.70
CA ASN A 165 10.77 -12.25 -19.90
C ASN A 165 10.65 -11.06 -20.87
N THR A 166 9.47 -10.43 -20.91
CA THR A 166 9.27 -9.23 -21.72
C THR A 166 10.08 -8.04 -21.17
N ILE A 167 10.15 -7.90 -19.84
CA ILE A 167 10.96 -6.86 -19.19
C ILE A 167 12.44 -7.12 -19.39
N LEU A 168 12.91 -8.35 -19.14
CA LEU A 168 14.32 -8.74 -19.32
C LEU A 168 14.81 -8.48 -20.74
N LYS A 169 14.00 -8.83 -21.76
CA LYS A 169 14.32 -8.52 -23.16
C LYS A 169 14.48 -7.01 -23.42
N LYS A 170 13.59 -6.19 -22.86
CA LYS A 170 13.66 -4.71 -22.99
C LYS A 170 14.86 -4.09 -22.28
N GLU A 171 15.32 -4.71 -21.21
CA GLU A 171 16.49 -4.27 -20.44
C GLU A 171 17.81 -4.89 -20.96
N ALA A 172 17.76 -5.70 -22.04
CA ALA A 172 18.90 -6.48 -22.54
C ALA A 172 19.58 -7.28 -21.41
N ALA A 173 18.79 -7.78 -20.45
CA ALA A 173 19.24 -8.50 -19.29
C ALA A 173 18.86 -9.99 -19.38
N SER A 174 19.63 -10.84 -18.71
CA SER A 174 19.35 -12.28 -18.64
C SER A 174 19.47 -12.76 -17.20
N LEU A 175 18.63 -13.71 -16.84
CA LEU A 175 18.67 -14.43 -15.56
C LEU A 175 18.63 -15.93 -15.85
N GLY A 176 19.39 -16.71 -15.08
CA GLY A 176 19.31 -18.16 -15.12
C GLY A 176 17.90 -18.64 -14.80
N SER A 177 17.45 -19.71 -15.45
CA SER A 177 16.09 -20.24 -15.29
C SER A 177 15.75 -20.61 -13.85
N GLU A 178 16.72 -21.07 -13.08
CA GLU A 178 16.56 -21.42 -11.66
C GLU A 178 16.27 -20.19 -10.80
N SER A 179 17.08 -19.14 -10.94
CA SER A 179 16.88 -17.86 -10.24
C SER A 179 15.55 -17.21 -10.60
N LEU A 180 15.18 -17.24 -11.89
CA LEU A 180 13.91 -16.72 -12.39
C LEU A 180 12.72 -17.47 -11.76
N ASN A 181 12.77 -18.80 -11.75
CA ASN A 181 11.73 -19.63 -11.13
C ASN A 181 11.60 -19.35 -9.63
N LYS A 182 12.72 -19.26 -8.91
CA LYS A 182 12.75 -18.94 -7.49
C LYS A 182 12.06 -17.60 -7.22
N ILE A 183 12.45 -16.53 -7.91
CA ILE A 183 11.86 -15.19 -7.73
C ILE A 183 10.36 -15.21 -8.02
N VAL A 184 9.92 -15.88 -9.09
CA VAL A 184 8.49 -15.97 -9.43
C VAL A 184 7.69 -16.71 -8.37
N MET A 185 8.21 -17.80 -7.83
CA MET A 185 7.55 -18.58 -6.77
C MET A 185 7.48 -17.82 -5.46
N GLU A 186 8.55 -17.14 -5.07
CA GLU A 186 8.60 -16.30 -3.88
C GLU A 186 7.65 -15.10 -3.96
N ALA A 187 7.46 -14.54 -5.16
CA ALA A 187 6.58 -13.41 -5.38
C ALA A 187 5.09 -13.71 -5.19
N ARG A 188 4.66 -14.98 -5.25
CA ARG A 188 3.27 -15.42 -4.96
C ARG A 188 2.18 -14.58 -5.64
N GLY A 189 2.43 -14.08 -6.85
CA GLY A 189 1.48 -13.24 -7.60
C GLY A 189 1.67 -11.72 -7.44
N ASP A 190 2.58 -11.27 -6.60
CA ASP A 190 2.95 -9.86 -6.42
C ASP A 190 3.93 -9.43 -7.52
N LEU A 191 3.41 -8.73 -8.54
CA LEU A 191 4.23 -8.24 -9.67
C LEU A 191 5.26 -7.20 -9.26
N ARG A 192 4.93 -6.30 -8.32
CA ARG A 192 5.84 -5.25 -7.87
C ARG A 192 7.05 -5.87 -7.19
N SER A 193 6.80 -6.78 -6.26
CA SER A 193 7.86 -7.51 -5.56
C SER A 193 8.73 -8.31 -6.52
N MET A 194 8.12 -9.03 -7.48
CA MET A 194 8.84 -9.80 -8.48
C MET A 194 9.78 -8.92 -9.32
N ILE A 195 9.28 -7.82 -9.87
CA ILE A 195 10.07 -6.92 -10.72
C ILE A 195 11.24 -6.31 -9.95
N ASN A 196 11.00 -5.90 -8.69
CA ASN A 196 12.04 -5.35 -7.83
C ASN A 196 13.13 -6.39 -7.52
N SER A 197 12.75 -7.63 -7.19
CA SER A 197 13.70 -8.72 -6.94
C SER A 197 14.54 -9.05 -8.17
N VAL A 198 13.94 -9.03 -9.36
CA VAL A 198 14.68 -9.28 -10.61
C VAL A 198 15.64 -8.14 -10.90
N GLN A 199 15.22 -6.89 -10.77
CA GLN A 199 16.09 -5.74 -10.94
C GLN A 199 17.30 -5.84 -9.99
N ALA A 200 17.06 -6.17 -8.72
CA ALA A 200 18.11 -6.37 -7.73
C ALA A 200 19.14 -7.41 -8.18
N THR A 201 18.64 -8.57 -8.60
CA THR A 201 19.51 -9.67 -9.01
C THR A 201 20.33 -9.35 -10.26
N VAL A 202 19.73 -8.65 -11.24
CA VAL A 202 20.39 -8.29 -12.51
C VAL A 202 21.41 -7.17 -12.33
N THR A 203 21.08 -6.15 -11.52
CA THR A 203 21.94 -4.96 -11.39
C THR A 203 22.95 -5.06 -10.26
N GLY A 204 22.90 -6.12 -9.43
CA GLY A 204 23.69 -6.23 -8.20
C GLY A 204 23.32 -5.17 -7.16
N PHE A 205 22.31 -4.35 -7.46
CA PHE A 205 21.74 -3.39 -6.55
C PHE A 205 20.53 -4.05 -5.90
N GLU A 206 20.67 -4.48 -4.65
CA GLU A 206 19.52 -4.85 -3.84
C GLU A 206 18.71 -3.56 -3.57
N PRO A 207 17.62 -3.29 -4.33
CA PRO A 207 16.67 -2.33 -3.82
C PRO A 207 16.18 -2.90 -2.49
N PRO A 208 15.93 -2.08 -1.49
CA PRO A 208 15.25 -2.54 -0.29
C PRO A 208 13.93 -3.16 -0.76
N THR A 209 13.90 -4.50 -0.84
CA THR A 209 12.69 -5.22 -1.20
C THR A 209 11.75 -5.06 -0.03
N GLU A 210 10.51 -4.59 -0.29
CA GLU A 210 9.43 -4.61 0.72
C GLU A 210 9.27 -6.00 1.37
N LYS A 211 9.86 -7.06 0.81
CA LYS A 211 9.88 -8.43 1.35
C LYS A 211 11.08 -8.78 2.21
N SER A 212 12.22 -8.12 2.05
CA SER A 212 13.23 -8.13 3.12
C SER A 212 12.72 -7.38 4.35
N PHE A 213 11.61 -6.69 4.20
CA PHE A 213 10.82 -6.00 5.21
C PHE A 213 9.55 -6.77 5.62
N GLU A 214 9.39 -8.04 5.22
CA GLU A 214 8.38 -8.89 5.84
C GLU A 214 8.69 -8.95 7.33
N ARG A 215 8.03 -8.00 8.06
CA ARG A 215 7.89 -8.03 9.51
C ARG A 215 9.16 -8.55 10.17
N LEU A 216 10.23 -7.77 10.08
CA LEU A 216 11.25 -7.92 11.10
C LEU A 216 10.47 -7.88 12.40
N ASN A 217 10.40 -9.00 13.09
CA ASN A 217 9.96 -9.03 14.46
C ASN A 217 10.70 -7.88 15.14
N ILE A 218 10.07 -7.16 16.04
CA ILE A 218 10.64 -5.98 16.69
C ILE A 218 12.09 -6.23 17.11
N GLU A 219 12.37 -7.44 17.62
CA GLU A 219 13.72 -7.89 18.03
C GLU A 219 14.70 -7.99 16.86
N GLU A 220 14.28 -8.52 15.72
CA GLU A 220 15.12 -8.63 14.51
C GLU A 220 15.43 -7.25 13.93
N GLY A 221 14.45 -6.35 13.92
CA GLY A 221 14.61 -4.98 13.48
C GLY A 221 15.59 -4.19 14.35
N ILE A 222 15.51 -4.32 15.66
CA ILE A 222 16.45 -3.69 16.60
C ILE A 222 17.86 -4.26 16.42
N ASN A 223 17.99 -5.57 16.30
CA ASN A 223 19.29 -6.22 16.08
C ASN A 223 19.91 -5.80 14.73
N ALA A 224 19.11 -5.69 13.68
CA ALA A 224 19.57 -5.21 12.37
C ALA A 224 19.99 -3.74 12.44
N PHE A 225 19.27 -2.89 13.17
CA PHE A 225 19.62 -1.49 13.37
C PHE A 225 21.00 -1.33 14.04
N PHE A 226 21.26 -2.07 15.12
CA PHE A 226 22.54 -2.03 15.82
C PHE A 226 23.69 -2.66 15.03
N LYS A 227 23.42 -3.52 14.05
CA LYS A 227 24.42 -4.09 13.15
C LYS A 227 24.66 -3.26 11.90
N ALA A 228 23.87 -2.22 11.66
CA ALA A 228 24.00 -1.35 10.49
C ALA A 228 25.37 -0.69 10.43
N LYS A 229 26.00 -0.73 9.26
CA LYS A 229 27.36 -0.19 9.03
C LYS A 229 27.36 1.27 8.58
N SER A 230 26.17 1.80 8.25
CA SER A 230 26.00 3.20 7.84
C SER A 230 24.70 3.80 8.36
N ILE A 231 24.61 5.13 8.40
CA ILE A 231 23.40 5.86 8.79
C ILE A 231 22.25 5.56 7.82
N ASP A 232 22.53 5.41 6.53
CA ASP A 232 21.51 5.11 5.54
C ASP A 232 20.95 3.70 5.70
N GLU A 233 21.79 2.72 6.01
CA GLU A 233 21.38 1.36 6.35
C GLU A 233 20.52 1.33 7.61
N ALA A 234 20.92 2.02 8.67
CA ALA A 234 20.15 2.15 9.90
C ALA A 234 18.78 2.82 9.67
N ARG A 235 18.75 3.86 8.83
CA ARG A 235 17.51 4.55 8.44
C ARG A 235 16.56 3.63 7.69
N ILE A 236 17.08 2.84 6.74
CA ILE A 236 16.31 1.84 6.00
C ILE A 236 15.69 0.83 6.96
N VAL A 237 16.44 0.30 7.90
CA VAL A 237 15.93 -0.63 8.92
C VAL A 237 14.81 0.01 9.74
N LEU A 238 14.96 1.27 10.19
CA LEU A 238 13.91 1.98 10.93
C LEU A 238 12.61 2.15 10.15
N TYR A 239 12.70 2.45 8.85
CA TYR A 239 11.51 2.58 7.99
C TYR A 239 10.86 1.22 7.69
N SER A 240 11.63 0.14 7.69
CA SER A 240 11.12 -1.22 7.45
C SER A 240 10.36 -1.81 8.63
N MET A 241 10.60 -1.32 9.83
CA MET A 241 9.82 -1.70 11.01
C MET A 241 8.43 -1.03 10.92
N HIS A 242 7.43 -1.74 10.38
CA HIS A 242 6.07 -1.26 10.19
C HIS A 242 5.26 -1.24 11.51
N ILE A 243 5.81 -0.64 12.54
CA ILE A 243 5.20 -0.43 13.85
C ILE A 243 5.12 1.07 14.15
N ASP A 244 4.21 1.43 15.04
CA ASP A 244 4.04 2.80 15.47
C ASP A 244 5.37 3.39 15.99
N PRO A 245 5.72 4.65 15.66
CA PRO A 245 6.96 5.28 16.13
C PRO A 245 7.14 5.22 17.66
N ARG A 246 6.06 5.27 18.43
CA ARG A 246 6.10 5.15 19.88
C ARG A 246 6.50 3.75 20.33
N ASP A 247 6.00 2.73 19.64
CA ASP A 247 6.37 1.34 19.90
C ASP A 247 7.83 1.06 19.52
N LYS A 248 8.35 1.71 18.45
CA LYS A 248 9.78 1.69 18.12
C LYS A 248 10.62 2.28 19.26
N ILE A 249 10.26 3.47 19.74
CA ILE A 249 10.97 4.14 20.85
C ILE A 249 11.00 3.24 22.09
N ASN A 250 9.87 2.65 22.48
CA ASN A 250 9.77 1.75 23.63
C ASN A 250 10.60 0.49 23.45
N ALA A 251 10.60 -0.09 22.25
CA ALA A 251 11.37 -1.29 21.94
C ALA A 251 12.90 -1.03 21.97
N PHE A 252 13.36 0.09 21.42
CA PHE A 252 14.76 0.52 21.54
C PHE A 252 15.16 0.78 22.98
N TYR A 253 14.32 1.45 23.75
CA TYR A 253 14.56 1.70 25.18
C TYR A 253 14.73 0.38 25.94
N SER A 254 13.81 -0.56 25.77
CA SER A 254 13.88 -1.88 26.40
C SER A 254 15.14 -2.66 25.99
N SER A 255 15.50 -2.64 24.71
CA SER A 255 16.69 -3.33 24.22
C SER A 255 17.99 -2.75 24.78
N ILE A 256 18.09 -1.43 24.88
CA ILE A 256 19.29 -0.75 25.39
C ILE A 256 19.48 -1.03 26.89
N ILE A 257 18.40 -1.06 27.68
CA ILE A 257 18.49 -1.35 29.13
C ILE A 257 18.90 -2.79 29.40
N THR A 258 18.48 -3.73 28.55
CA THR A 258 18.80 -5.16 28.70
C THR A 258 20.13 -5.56 28.09
N SER A 259 20.78 -4.68 27.32
CA SER A 259 22.06 -4.94 26.65
C SER A 259 23.24 -4.64 27.57
N ASP A 260 24.29 -5.44 27.46
CA ASP A 260 25.57 -5.21 28.18
C ASP A 260 26.38 -4.12 27.46
N ILE A 261 26.03 -2.86 27.72
CA ILE A 261 26.64 -1.66 27.12
C ILE A 261 27.39 -0.90 28.23
N ASP A 262 28.54 -0.38 27.90
CA ASP A 262 29.29 0.44 28.84
C ASP A 262 28.48 1.69 29.28
N LYS A 263 28.67 2.14 30.55
CA LYS A 263 27.88 3.20 31.16
C LYS A 263 27.87 4.52 30.37
N LYS A 264 28.95 4.85 29.67
CA LYS A 264 29.09 6.11 28.94
C LYS A 264 28.22 6.09 27.66
N ASN A 265 28.28 4.99 26.91
CA ASN A 265 27.48 4.77 25.72
C ASN A 265 25.98 4.60 26.07
N LEU A 266 25.70 3.92 27.19
CA LEU A 266 24.32 3.76 27.68
C LEU A 266 23.66 5.12 27.94
N VAL A 267 24.36 6.05 28.64
CA VAL A 267 23.83 7.40 28.92
C VAL A 267 23.55 8.16 27.61
N HIS A 268 24.45 8.07 26.64
CA HIS A 268 24.28 8.76 25.36
C HIS A 268 23.11 8.21 24.55
N MET A 269 22.94 6.89 24.49
CA MET A 269 21.81 6.24 23.83
C MET A 269 20.48 6.59 24.49
N LEU A 270 20.39 6.58 25.83
CA LEU A 270 19.18 6.94 26.54
C LEU A 270 18.81 8.43 26.35
N GLN A 271 19.79 9.33 26.30
CA GLN A 271 19.56 10.74 25.97
C GLN A 271 19.01 10.89 24.53
N THR A 272 19.51 10.12 23.60
CA THR A 272 19.05 10.16 22.19
C THR A 272 17.59 9.67 22.08
N ILE A 273 17.24 8.58 22.75
CA ILE A 273 15.86 8.06 22.79
C ILE A 273 14.91 9.06 23.47
N SER A 274 15.32 9.65 24.56
CA SER A 274 14.52 10.68 25.26
C SER A 274 14.24 11.90 24.37
N LYS A 275 15.23 12.32 23.55
CA LYS A 275 15.02 13.38 22.56
C LYS A 275 14.04 12.96 21.46
N ALA A 276 14.14 11.72 20.97
CA ALA A 276 13.22 11.18 19.96
C ALA A 276 11.78 11.15 20.50
N ASP A 277 11.56 10.69 21.72
CA ASP A 277 10.24 10.67 22.37
C ASP A 277 9.65 12.07 22.56
N MET A 278 10.46 13.04 23.00
CA MET A 278 10.06 14.45 23.11
C MET A 278 9.66 15.05 21.74
N LEU A 279 10.41 14.76 20.68
CA LEU A 279 10.11 15.24 19.34
C LEU A 279 8.81 14.64 18.82
N TYR A 280 8.62 13.34 19.02
CA TYR A 280 7.38 12.66 18.64
C TYR A 280 6.18 13.25 19.40
N GLY A 281 6.29 13.47 20.69
CA GLY A 281 5.24 14.10 21.50
C GLY A 281 4.89 15.55 21.12
N LYS A 282 5.82 16.28 20.44
CA LYS A 282 5.57 17.62 19.88
C LYS A 282 4.88 17.59 18.53
N ILE A 283 5.12 16.56 17.72
CA ILE A 283 4.53 16.41 16.38
C ILE A 283 3.06 15.95 16.47
N MET A 284 2.71 15.25 17.57
CA MET A 284 1.36 14.68 17.78
C MET A 284 0.42 15.58 18.58
N LYS A 285 0.85 16.80 18.95
CA LYS A 285 0.02 17.88 19.50
C LYS A 285 -0.41 18.84 18.40
#